data_bcf465b44b0b2c9755c314467bc8ac86
#
_entry.id   bcf465b44b0b2c9755c314467bc8ac86
#
_cell.length_a   1.000
_cell.length_b   1.000
_cell.length_c   1.000
_cell.angle_alpha   90.00
_cell.angle_beta   90.00
_cell.angle_gamma   90.00
#
_symmetry.space_group_name_H-M   'P 1'
#
loop_
_entity.id
_entity.type
_entity.pdbx_description
1 polymer ?
#
loop_
_entity_poly.entity_id
_entity_poly.type
_entity_poly.pdbx_seq_one_letter_code
_entity_poly.pdbx_strand_id
1 'polypeptide(L)'
;MRTRTAVRFAGGYGLSVVVSGVVSLAVIPTVILAAGDRAWAAIAVAQAVAGFASVIAVYGWGVVGPTRVAALDPERRGAYFYDSLLSRIWLAVVIVPVAAIIAVLLVPGYPVLAALTVASGTLVSLGAGWFYVGEASPLRFLLLDTVPRTIGTVAGAVVLLVTRDAVWFAALQLAGVLVAGLVSSWDILRRYRGWTPGVSAIRAVRNLQGQAAPVAMSATSSVYLNVPIVLVEVFLPQATAAYALAERIVRLSLYATRPVVQVAQGWVPNPVERVMARRAARVTVLAVVIGVAGGLMYALAGPWIGDVLSGGTLTITLALAVPMAINLAAILASQLTGFACLTAFGMDRVLASSTIVGAIVGTVLMTPLLFLLGAPGVAWGLAVAELCVLVVQLMRLIPRLRSAAG
;
A
#
# COMPACT_ATOMS: atom_id res chain seq x y z
N MET A 1 10.30 22.01 16.99
CA MET A 1 9.15 22.26 16.10
C MET A 1 7.95 22.65 16.97
N ARG A 2 7.36 23.85 16.80
CA ARG A 2 6.26 24.27 17.67
C ARG A 2 5.05 23.34 17.44
N THR A 3 4.39 22.89 18.52
CA THR A 3 3.27 21.93 18.50
C THR A 3 2.17 22.24 17.49
N ARG A 4 1.85 23.52 17.25
CA ARG A 4 0.88 23.96 16.23
C ARG A 4 1.30 23.61 14.79
N THR A 5 2.61 23.65 14.48
CA THR A 5 3.14 23.30 13.14
C THR A 5 3.07 21.79 12.92
N ALA A 6 3.36 21.00 13.95
CA ALA A 6 3.28 19.53 13.88
C ALA A 6 1.82 19.06 13.68
N VAL A 7 0.85 19.68 14.37
CA VAL A 7 -0.60 19.36 14.22
C VAL A 7 -1.11 19.73 12.83
N ARG A 8 -0.74 20.90 12.29
CA ARG A 8 -1.10 21.29 10.89
C ARG A 8 -0.47 20.38 9.85
N PHE A 9 0.75 19.92 10.11
CA PHE A 9 1.48 19.00 9.25
C PHE A 9 0.79 17.61 9.23
N ALA A 10 0.55 17.02 10.40
CA ALA A 10 -0.13 15.74 10.52
C ALA A 10 -1.57 15.77 9.99
N GLY A 11 -2.30 16.87 10.24
CA GLY A 11 -3.67 17.04 9.78
C GLY A 11 -3.82 17.10 8.26
N GLY A 12 -2.89 17.77 7.55
CA GLY A 12 -2.97 17.88 6.09
C GLY A 12 -2.68 16.56 5.35
N TYR A 13 -1.71 15.77 5.82
CA TYR A 13 -1.48 14.43 5.26
C TYR A 13 -2.59 13.45 5.68
N GLY A 14 -3.07 13.53 6.92
CA GLY A 14 -4.20 12.74 7.40
C GLY A 14 -5.46 12.96 6.56
N LEU A 15 -5.76 14.21 6.22
CA LEU A 15 -6.89 14.54 5.34
C LEU A 15 -6.75 13.90 3.96
N SER A 16 -5.57 13.93 3.35
CA SER A 16 -5.32 13.26 2.06
C SER A 16 -5.58 11.76 2.11
N VAL A 17 -5.17 11.10 3.20
CA VAL A 17 -5.39 9.66 3.41
C VAL A 17 -6.90 9.38 3.59
N VAL A 18 -7.59 10.17 4.39
CA VAL A 18 -9.04 10.03 4.63
C VAL A 18 -9.82 10.23 3.33
N VAL A 19 -9.56 11.30 2.59
CA VAL A 19 -10.22 11.59 1.30
C VAL A 19 -10.02 10.42 0.32
N SER A 20 -8.78 9.97 0.14
CA SER A 20 -8.49 8.84 -0.74
C SER A 20 -9.14 7.53 -0.28
N GLY A 21 -9.18 7.28 1.03
CA GLY A 21 -9.81 6.11 1.61
C GLY A 21 -11.32 6.08 1.42
N VAL A 22 -12.00 7.20 1.71
CA VAL A 22 -13.46 7.34 1.53
C VAL A 22 -13.86 7.16 0.07
N VAL A 23 -13.15 7.82 -0.86
CA VAL A 23 -13.42 7.68 -2.30
C VAL A 23 -13.16 6.24 -2.75
N SER A 24 -12.07 5.62 -2.28
CA SER A 24 -11.75 4.22 -2.61
C SER A 24 -12.84 3.24 -2.12
N LEU A 25 -13.44 3.52 -0.96
CA LEU A 25 -14.55 2.72 -0.43
C LEU A 25 -15.84 2.94 -1.24
N ALA A 26 -16.19 4.20 -1.54
CA ALA A 26 -17.40 4.55 -2.28
C ALA A 26 -17.40 4.03 -3.73
N VAL A 27 -16.23 3.87 -4.34
CA VAL A 27 -16.09 3.36 -5.71
C VAL A 27 -16.34 1.86 -5.81
N ILE A 28 -16.13 1.08 -4.74
CA ILE A 28 -16.29 -0.38 -4.76
C ILE A 28 -17.71 -0.78 -5.22
N PRO A 29 -18.79 -0.35 -4.53
CA PRO A 29 -20.14 -0.69 -4.97
C PRO A 29 -20.45 -0.15 -6.36
N THR A 30 -19.96 1.04 -6.70
CA THR A 30 -20.17 1.62 -8.03
C THR A 30 -19.62 0.71 -9.13
N VAL A 31 -18.40 0.20 -8.96
CA VAL A 31 -17.79 -0.70 -9.96
C VAL A 31 -18.53 -2.04 -10.01
N ILE A 32 -18.81 -2.66 -8.87
CA ILE A 32 -19.47 -3.98 -8.83
C ILE A 32 -20.86 -3.90 -9.43
N LEU A 33 -21.67 -2.93 -9.03
CA LEU A 33 -23.06 -2.82 -9.47
C LEU A 33 -23.22 -2.30 -10.90
N ALA A 34 -22.29 -1.46 -11.38
CA ALA A 34 -22.41 -0.87 -12.72
C ALA A 34 -21.69 -1.68 -13.81
N ALA A 35 -20.53 -2.28 -13.51
CA ALA A 35 -19.70 -3.02 -14.46
C ALA A 35 -19.70 -4.53 -14.25
N GLY A 36 -20.20 -5.02 -13.10
CA GLY A 36 -20.29 -6.42 -12.75
C GLY A 36 -19.04 -7.01 -12.08
N ASP A 37 -19.23 -8.20 -11.52
CA ASP A 37 -18.25 -8.88 -10.65
C ASP A 37 -16.95 -9.21 -11.39
N ARG A 38 -17.03 -9.60 -12.67
CA ARG A 38 -15.85 -9.93 -13.48
C ARG A 38 -15.00 -8.70 -13.83
N ALA A 39 -15.63 -7.55 -14.09
CA ALA A 39 -14.89 -6.30 -14.30
C ALA A 39 -14.21 -5.84 -12.99
N TRP A 40 -14.87 -6.01 -11.84
CA TRP A 40 -14.28 -5.78 -10.53
C TRP A 40 -13.06 -6.67 -10.29
N ALA A 41 -13.17 -8.00 -10.56
CA ALA A 41 -12.06 -8.93 -10.45
C ALA A 41 -10.89 -8.52 -11.36
N ALA A 42 -11.17 -8.16 -12.63
CA ALA A 42 -10.15 -7.72 -13.58
C ALA A 42 -9.40 -6.47 -13.10
N ILE A 43 -10.13 -5.48 -12.56
CA ILE A 43 -9.53 -4.28 -11.96
C ILE A 43 -8.64 -4.67 -10.77
N ALA A 44 -9.09 -5.55 -9.90
CA ALA A 44 -8.36 -5.95 -8.70
C ALA A 44 -7.06 -6.71 -9.05
N VAL A 45 -7.10 -7.63 -10.00
CA VAL A 45 -5.91 -8.33 -10.52
C VAL A 45 -4.94 -7.34 -11.19
N ALA A 46 -5.43 -6.46 -12.05
CA ALA A 46 -4.62 -5.43 -12.69
C ALA A 46 -3.99 -4.47 -11.67
N GLN A 47 -4.69 -4.11 -10.60
CA GLN A 47 -4.16 -3.32 -9.49
C GLN A 47 -3.05 -4.06 -8.72
N ALA A 48 -3.14 -5.39 -8.58
CA ALA A 48 -2.09 -6.18 -7.96
C ALA A 48 -0.82 -6.19 -8.82
N VAL A 49 -0.95 -6.39 -10.13
CA VAL A 49 0.16 -6.28 -11.07
C VAL A 49 0.77 -4.87 -11.04
N ALA A 50 -0.07 -3.82 -11.05
CA ALA A 50 0.36 -2.43 -10.94
C ALA A 50 1.07 -2.14 -9.61
N GLY A 51 0.61 -2.74 -8.51
CA GLY A 51 1.22 -2.61 -7.19
C GLY A 51 2.67 -3.08 -7.19
N PHE A 52 2.94 -4.22 -7.81
CA PHE A 52 4.30 -4.73 -7.99
C PHE A 52 5.12 -3.85 -8.95
N ALA A 53 4.55 -3.51 -10.11
CA ALA A 53 5.19 -2.67 -11.11
C ALA A 53 5.55 -1.28 -10.57
N SER A 54 4.70 -0.69 -9.74
CA SER A 54 4.90 0.64 -9.16
C SER A 54 6.09 0.69 -8.20
N VAL A 55 6.35 -0.38 -7.45
CA VAL A 55 7.51 -0.48 -6.55
C VAL A 55 8.82 -0.46 -7.35
N ILE A 56 8.85 -1.16 -8.49
CA ILE A 56 10.01 -1.13 -9.38
C ILE A 56 10.13 0.24 -10.05
N ALA A 57 9.03 0.84 -10.49
CA ALA A 57 9.04 2.14 -11.17
C ALA A 57 9.42 3.30 -10.22
N VAL A 58 9.02 3.26 -8.95
CA VAL A 58 9.43 4.27 -7.95
C VAL A 58 10.86 4.11 -7.48
N TYR A 59 11.43 2.91 -7.59
CA TYR A 59 12.83 2.55 -7.36
C TYR A 59 13.45 3.17 -6.08
N GLY A 60 12.80 3.02 -4.95
CA GLY A 60 13.32 3.49 -3.64
C GLY A 60 13.15 4.99 -3.37
N TRP A 61 12.82 5.83 -4.37
CA TRP A 61 12.61 7.27 -4.18
C TRP A 61 11.49 7.57 -3.16
N GLY A 62 10.48 6.70 -3.07
CA GLY A 62 9.43 6.81 -2.07
C GLY A 62 9.90 6.58 -0.64
N VAL A 63 10.99 5.84 -0.44
CA VAL A 63 11.54 5.49 0.88
C VAL A 63 12.61 6.50 1.32
N VAL A 64 13.64 6.69 0.49
CA VAL A 64 14.78 7.54 0.86
C VAL A 64 14.62 9.00 0.43
N GLY A 65 13.72 9.27 -0.51
CA GLY A 65 13.49 10.60 -1.08
C GLY A 65 13.09 11.65 -0.05
N PRO A 66 12.07 11.39 0.80
CA PRO A 66 11.64 12.39 1.79
C PRO A 66 12.74 12.85 2.73
N THR A 67 13.53 11.92 3.26
CA THR A 67 14.63 12.25 4.18
C THR A 67 15.75 13.02 3.48
N ARG A 68 16.05 12.67 2.22
CA ARG A 68 17.03 13.41 1.44
C ARG A 68 16.57 14.82 1.10
N VAL A 69 15.33 15.00 0.64
CA VAL A 69 14.77 16.34 0.35
C VAL A 69 14.77 17.22 1.60
N ALA A 70 14.46 16.67 2.77
CA ALA A 70 14.50 17.40 4.03
C ALA A 70 15.91 17.88 4.40
N ALA A 71 16.95 17.10 4.04
CA ALA A 71 18.35 17.42 4.32
C ALA A 71 19.04 18.29 3.25
N LEU A 72 18.46 18.38 2.04
CA LEU A 72 19.04 19.14 0.92
C LEU A 72 18.78 20.63 1.04
N ASP A 73 19.78 21.44 0.68
CA ASP A 73 19.63 22.86 0.45
C ASP A 73 18.60 23.11 -0.67
N PRO A 74 17.80 24.19 -0.57
CA PRO A 74 16.76 24.51 -1.56
C PRO A 74 17.25 24.54 -3.01
N GLU A 75 18.48 25.04 -3.22
CA GLU A 75 19.09 25.16 -4.56
C GLU A 75 19.32 23.81 -5.25
N ARG A 76 19.56 22.74 -4.48
CA ARG A 76 19.81 21.38 -4.99
C ARG A 76 18.53 20.54 -5.16
N ARG A 77 17.41 20.96 -4.58
CA ARG A 77 16.15 20.20 -4.59
C ARG A 77 15.58 20.02 -6.00
N GLY A 78 15.72 21.05 -6.86
CA GLY A 78 15.27 20.99 -8.26
C GLY A 78 16.01 19.95 -9.08
N ALA A 79 17.34 19.95 -9.00
CA ALA A 79 18.18 18.97 -9.69
C ALA A 79 17.91 17.53 -9.19
N TYR A 80 17.80 17.35 -7.86
CA TYR A 80 17.49 16.05 -7.26
C TYR A 80 16.12 15.51 -7.69
N PHE A 81 15.09 16.36 -7.74
CA PHE A 81 13.78 15.97 -8.23
C PHE A 81 13.80 15.60 -9.71
N TYR A 82 14.48 16.41 -10.54
CA TYR A 82 14.57 16.16 -11.99
C TYR A 82 15.28 14.83 -12.29
N ASP A 83 16.37 14.54 -11.60
CA ASP A 83 17.11 13.28 -11.73
C ASP A 83 16.24 12.06 -11.32
N SER A 84 15.47 12.21 -10.26
CA SER A 84 14.48 11.21 -9.84
C SER A 84 13.40 11.03 -10.91
N LEU A 85 12.83 12.11 -11.41
CA LEU A 85 11.77 12.06 -12.42
C LEU A 85 12.24 11.39 -13.71
N LEU A 86 13.43 11.77 -14.19
CA LEU A 86 14.06 11.18 -15.38
C LEU A 86 14.20 9.66 -15.23
N SER A 87 14.75 9.20 -14.09
CA SER A 87 14.95 7.78 -13.82
C SER A 87 13.63 7.01 -13.78
N ARG A 88 12.60 7.57 -13.14
CA ARG A 88 11.28 6.96 -13.04
C ARG A 88 10.53 6.93 -14.37
N ILE A 89 10.69 7.94 -15.24
CA ILE A 89 10.14 7.93 -16.59
C ILE A 89 10.76 6.80 -17.42
N TRP A 90 12.09 6.65 -17.42
CA TRP A 90 12.75 5.55 -18.13
C TRP A 90 12.33 4.18 -17.62
N LEU A 91 12.20 4.02 -16.30
CA LEU A 91 11.66 2.79 -15.72
C LEU A 91 10.21 2.55 -16.14
N ALA A 92 9.36 3.58 -16.09
CA ALA A 92 7.95 3.46 -16.45
C ALA A 92 7.76 3.10 -17.94
N VAL A 93 8.57 3.65 -18.85
CA VAL A 93 8.54 3.31 -20.28
C VAL A 93 8.76 1.81 -20.54
N VAL A 94 9.58 1.17 -19.71
CA VAL A 94 9.82 -0.30 -19.82
C VAL A 94 8.78 -1.09 -19.02
N ILE A 95 8.52 -0.69 -17.79
CA ILE A 95 7.74 -1.49 -16.85
C ILE A 95 6.24 -1.46 -17.15
N VAL A 96 5.68 -0.30 -17.58
CA VAL A 96 4.25 -0.18 -17.87
C VAL A 96 3.81 -1.13 -19.00
N PRO A 97 4.48 -1.19 -20.18
CA PRO A 97 4.12 -2.15 -21.21
C PRO A 97 4.24 -3.60 -20.76
N VAL A 98 5.32 -3.97 -20.06
CA VAL A 98 5.52 -5.34 -19.57
C VAL A 98 4.41 -5.71 -18.57
N ALA A 99 4.12 -4.86 -17.62
CA ALA A 99 3.06 -5.10 -16.63
C ALA A 99 1.68 -5.12 -17.28
N ALA A 100 1.42 -4.28 -18.29
CA ALA A 100 0.17 -4.30 -19.05
C ALA A 100 0.00 -5.62 -19.82
N ILE A 101 1.05 -6.12 -20.48
CA ILE A 101 1.01 -7.43 -21.15
C ILE A 101 0.68 -8.53 -20.13
N ILE A 102 1.35 -8.56 -18.98
CA ILE A 102 1.07 -9.54 -17.92
C ILE A 102 -0.41 -9.48 -17.50
N ALA A 103 -0.94 -8.28 -17.22
CA ALA A 103 -2.31 -8.14 -16.77
C ALA A 103 -3.33 -8.55 -17.86
N VAL A 104 -3.07 -8.22 -19.12
CA VAL A 104 -3.91 -8.63 -20.27
C VAL A 104 -3.94 -10.16 -20.42
N LEU A 105 -2.80 -10.81 -20.20
CA LEU A 105 -2.73 -12.28 -20.25
C LEU A 105 -3.47 -12.94 -19.06
N LEU A 106 -3.46 -12.30 -17.89
CA LEU A 106 -4.15 -12.80 -16.71
C LEU A 106 -5.68 -12.65 -16.81
N VAL A 107 -6.16 -11.58 -17.44
CA VAL A 107 -7.61 -11.29 -17.57
C VAL A 107 -7.99 -11.01 -19.04
N PRO A 108 -7.93 -12.03 -19.92
CA PRO A 108 -8.06 -11.85 -21.37
C PRO A 108 -9.42 -11.31 -21.81
N GLY A 109 -10.47 -11.45 -20.99
CA GLY A 109 -11.80 -10.89 -21.25
C GLY A 109 -11.89 -9.37 -21.12
N TYR A 110 -10.86 -8.71 -20.53
CA TYR A 110 -10.84 -7.27 -20.23
C TYR A 110 -9.49 -6.60 -20.58
N PRO A 111 -8.96 -6.76 -21.81
CA PRO A 111 -7.58 -6.35 -22.11
C PRO A 111 -7.35 -4.84 -21.99
N VAL A 112 -8.27 -4.02 -22.48
CA VAL A 112 -8.15 -2.55 -22.41
C VAL A 112 -8.28 -2.07 -20.96
N LEU A 113 -9.25 -2.61 -20.23
CA LEU A 113 -9.47 -2.29 -18.82
C LEU A 113 -8.22 -2.64 -17.99
N ALA A 114 -7.66 -3.83 -18.18
CA ALA A 114 -6.46 -4.29 -17.48
C ALA A 114 -5.24 -3.40 -17.79
N ALA A 115 -5.00 -3.08 -19.06
CA ALA A 115 -3.89 -2.23 -19.48
C ALA A 115 -3.99 -0.82 -18.92
N LEU A 116 -5.17 -0.17 -18.96
CA LEU A 116 -5.39 1.16 -18.40
C LEU A 116 -5.26 1.16 -16.86
N THR A 117 -5.77 0.13 -16.20
CA THR A 117 -5.67 -0.01 -14.73
C THR A 117 -4.21 -0.18 -14.30
N VAL A 118 -3.44 -1.02 -15.01
CA VAL A 118 -1.99 -1.17 -14.76
C VAL A 118 -1.25 0.14 -15.01
N ALA A 119 -1.52 0.80 -16.13
CA ALA A 119 -0.90 2.08 -16.43
C ALA A 119 -1.19 3.11 -15.34
N SER A 120 -2.46 3.25 -14.93
CA SER A 120 -2.87 4.14 -13.84
C SER A 120 -2.11 3.83 -12.54
N GLY A 121 -2.14 2.58 -12.08
CA GLY A 121 -1.51 2.19 -10.82
C GLY A 121 0.02 2.28 -10.82
N THR A 122 0.66 1.98 -11.97
CA THR A 122 2.13 2.06 -12.10
C THR A 122 2.59 3.52 -12.22
N LEU A 123 1.90 4.36 -13.01
CA LEU A 123 2.28 5.76 -13.24
C LEU A 123 2.05 6.66 -12.01
N VAL A 124 1.34 6.20 -10.97
CA VAL A 124 1.37 6.86 -9.64
C VAL A 124 2.81 7.04 -9.15
N SER A 125 3.73 6.15 -9.55
CA SER A 125 5.17 6.25 -9.24
C SER A 125 5.82 7.53 -9.74
N LEU A 126 5.28 8.19 -10.77
CA LEU A 126 5.77 9.47 -11.30
C LEU A 126 5.32 10.65 -10.42
N GLY A 127 4.36 10.46 -9.52
CA GLY A 127 3.88 11.49 -8.60
C GLY A 127 4.99 12.05 -7.70
N ALA A 128 4.79 13.28 -7.23
CA ALA A 128 5.72 14.01 -6.39
C ALA A 128 5.38 13.96 -4.90
N GLY A 129 4.48 13.07 -4.48
CA GLY A 129 4.02 12.99 -3.09
C GLY A 129 5.16 12.85 -2.08
N TRP A 130 6.14 12.01 -2.36
CA TRP A 130 7.34 11.82 -1.53
C TRP A 130 8.17 13.10 -1.37
N PHE A 131 8.23 13.94 -2.42
CA PHE A 131 8.95 15.20 -2.39
C PHE A 131 8.27 16.22 -1.48
N TYR A 132 6.93 16.36 -1.60
CA TYR A 132 6.15 17.23 -0.72
C TYR A 132 6.21 16.79 0.75
N VAL A 133 6.31 15.48 1.01
CA VAL A 133 6.56 14.97 2.38
C VAL A 133 7.92 15.46 2.89
N GLY A 134 8.98 15.34 2.09
CA GLY A 134 10.31 15.81 2.45
C GLY A 134 10.40 17.34 2.58
N GLU A 135 9.62 18.08 1.77
CA GLU A 135 9.50 19.54 1.83
C GLU A 135 8.64 20.02 3.01
N ALA A 136 7.95 19.12 3.69
CA ALA A 136 6.96 19.45 4.73
C ALA A 136 5.80 20.33 4.22
N SER A 137 5.31 20.07 3.00
CA SER A 137 4.27 20.85 2.30
C SER A 137 2.95 20.05 2.14
N PRO A 138 2.18 19.81 3.22
CA PRO A 138 0.98 18.97 3.18
C PRO A 138 -0.13 19.53 2.27
N LEU A 139 -0.28 20.85 2.19
CA LEU A 139 -1.29 21.46 1.33
C LEU A 139 -1.00 21.24 -0.16
N ARG A 140 0.27 21.33 -0.57
CA ARG A 140 0.68 21.02 -1.95
C ARG A 140 0.49 19.55 -2.27
N PHE A 141 0.85 18.67 -1.35
CA PHE A 141 0.55 17.24 -1.49
C PHE A 141 -0.94 16.99 -1.70
N LEU A 142 -1.80 17.61 -0.89
CA LEU A 142 -3.25 17.48 -1.04
C LEU A 142 -3.72 18.01 -2.42
N LEU A 143 -3.39 19.27 -2.74
CA LEU A 143 -3.98 19.95 -3.91
C LEU A 143 -3.40 19.48 -5.25
N LEU A 144 -2.09 19.18 -5.30
CA LEU A 144 -1.39 18.92 -6.57
C LEU A 144 -1.19 17.42 -6.85
N ASP A 145 -1.25 16.58 -5.81
CA ASP A 145 -1.11 15.13 -5.97
C ASP A 145 -2.42 14.38 -5.68
N THR A 146 -3.05 14.62 -4.51
CA THR A 146 -4.23 13.85 -4.09
C THR A 146 -5.50 14.28 -4.84
N VAL A 147 -5.78 15.58 -4.93
CA VAL A 147 -7.04 16.10 -5.52
C VAL A 147 -7.20 15.70 -7.00
N PRO A 148 -6.21 15.87 -7.89
CA PRO A 148 -6.39 15.48 -9.29
C PRO A 148 -6.66 13.98 -9.46
N ARG A 149 -5.99 13.12 -8.69
CA ARG A 149 -6.24 11.67 -8.70
C ARG A 149 -7.64 11.33 -8.19
N THR A 150 -8.07 12.01 -7.13
CA THR A 150 -9.42 11.83 -6.59
C THR A 150 -10.48 12.27 -7.57
N ILE A 151 -10.30 13.42 -8.24
CA ILE A 151 -11.21 13.89 -9.28
C ILE A 151 -11.28 12.89 -10.42
N GLY A 152 -10.15 12.38 -10.91
CA GLY A 152 -10.13 11.35 -11.96
C GLY A 152 -10.89 10.10 -11.57
N THR A 153 -10.73 9.63 -10.32
CA THR A 153 -11.43 8.46 -9.79
C THR A 153 -12.94 8.70 -9.65
N VAL A 154 -13.34 9.85 -9.12
CA VAL A 154 -14.77 10.21 -8.98
C VAL A 154 -15.43 10.42 -10.35
N ALA A 155 -14.78 11.16 -11.23
CA ALA A 155 -15.28 11.36 -12.60
C ALA A 155 -15.43 10.02 -13.34
N GLY A 156 -14.45 9.12 -13.18
CA GLY A 156 -14.52 7.77 -13.72
C GLY A 156 -15.71 6.98 -13.17
N ALA A 157 -15.96 7.06 -11.87
CA ALA A 157 -17.12 6.41 -11.26
C ALA A 157 -18.46 6.98 -11.75
N VAL A 158 -18.56 8.30 -11.91
CA VAL A 158 -19.75 8.96 -12.45
C VAL A 158 -20.00 8.54 -13.91
N VAL A 159 -18.97 8.54 -14.76
CA VAL A 159 -19.10 8.12 -16.16
C VAL A 159 -19.46 6.64 -16.25
N LEU A 160 -18.89 5.79 -15.39
CA LEU A 160 -19.25 4.37 -15.29
C LEU A 160 -20.73 4.15 -15.00
N LEU A 161 -21.33 4.93 -14.09
CA LEU A 161 -22.76 4.82 -13.78
C LEU A 161 -23.67 5.04 -15.00
N VAL A 162 -23.23 5.93 -15.92
CA VAL A 162 -23.97 6.27 -17.16
C VAL A 162 -23.67 5.29 -18.27
N THR A 163 -22.39 4.99 -18.51
CA THR A 163 -21.96 4.17 -19.66
C THR A 163 -22.01 2.67 -19.42
N ARG A 164 -21.99 2.24 -18.15
CA ARG A 164 -21.85 0.84 -17.72
C ARG A 164 -20.58 0.17 -18.24
N ASP A 165 -19.60 0.94 -18.71
CA ASP A 165 -18.33 0.46 -19.24
C ASP A 165 -17.16 0.88 -18.32
N ALA A 166 -16.53 -0.11 -17.70
CA ALA A 166 -15.42 0.08 -16.77
C ALA A 166 -14.15 0.66 -17.44
N VAL A 167 -14.04 0.60 -18.76
CA VAL A 167 -12.91 1.18 -19.48
C VAL A 167 -12.83 2.69 -19.26
N TRP A 168 -13.96 3.39 -19.23
CA TRP A 168 -14.02 4.82 -18.94
C TRP A 168 -13.61 5.15 -17.50
N PHE A 169 -13.95 4.27 -16.55
CA PHE A 169 -13.48 4.41 -15.18
C PHE A 169 -11.95 4.37 -15.10
N ALA A 170 -11.32 3.37 -15.70
CA ALA A 170 -9.87 3.23 -15.73
C ALA A 170 -9.18 4.36 -16.50
N ALA A 171 -9.76 4.81 -17.62
CA ALA A 171 -9.22 5.89 -18.44
C ALA A 171 -9.20 7.23 -17.69
N LEU A 172 -10.29 7.59 -17.00
CA LEU A 172 -10.38 8.83 -16.24
C LEU A 172 -9.51 8.77 -14.96
N GLN A 173 -9.38 7.59 -14.33
CA GLN A 173 -8.44 7.39 -13.25
C GLN A 173 -6.99 7.60 -13.73
N LEU A 174 -6.63 7.05 -14.87
CA LEU A 174 -5.32 7.29 -15.49
C LEU A 174 -5.11 8.78 -15.81
N ALA A 175 -6.10 9.45 -16.38
CA ALA A 175 -6.02 10.89 -16.64
C ALA A 175 -5.76 11.69 -15.35
N GLY A 176 -6.46 11.38 -14.26
CA GLY A 176 -6.23 12.00 -12.97
C GLY A 176 -4.80 11.78 -12.42
N VAL A 177 -4.25 10.59 -12.62
CA VAL A 177 -2.85 10.27 -12.24
C VAL A 177 -1.86 11.06 -13.09
N LEU A 178 -2.08 11.15 -14.41
CA LEU A 178 -1.22 11.92 -15.31
C LEU A 178 -1.25 13.42 -14.99
N VAL A 179 -2.44 13.98 -14.76
CA VAL A 179 -2.58 15.38 -14.32
C VAL A 179 -1.85 15.63 -13.02
N ALA A 180 -1.99 14.75 -12.01
CA ALA A 180 -1.29 14.88 -10.75
C ALA A 180 0.24 14.86 -10.94
N GLY A 181 0.76 13.93 -11.74
CA GLY A 181 2.19 13.85 -12.06
C GLY A 181 2.71 15.10 -12.79
N LEU A 182 1.97 15.59 -13.79
CA LEU A 182 2.35 16.77 -14.58
C LEU A 182 2.31 18.05 -13.73
N VAL A 183 1.21 18.30 -13.02
CA VAL A 183 1.03 19.53 -12.24
C VAL A 183 2.01 19.59 -11.07
N SER A 184 2.22 18.47 -10.37
CA SER A 184 3.17 18.42 -9.27
C SER A 184 4.62 18.56 -9.74
N SER A 185 4.98 17.94 -10.87
CA SER A 185 6.32 18.10 -11.45
C SER A 185 6.56 19.53 -11.94
N TRP A 186 5.58 20.14 -12.59
CA TRP A 186 5.65 21.53 -13.01
C TRP A 186 5.82 22.50 -11.82
N ASP A 187 5.04 22.33 -10.74
CA ASP A 187 5.16 23.14 -9.52
C ASP A 187 6.58 23.08 -8.95
N ILE A 188 7.16 21.89 -8.81
CA ILE A 188 8.48 21.70 -8.23
C ILE A 188 9.56 22.32 -9.13
N LEU A 189 9.57 22.00 -10.43
CA LEU A 189 10.57 22.44 -11.37
C LEU A 189 10.51 23.96 -11.62
N ARG A 190 9.34 24.60 -11.48
CA ARG A 190 9.18 26.05 -11.52
C ARG A 190 9.73 26.73 -10.26
N ARG A 191 9.54 26.16 -9.09
CA ARG A 191 9.95 26.74 -7.81
C ARG A 191 11.45 26.54 -7.53
N TYR A 192 11.97 25.40 -7.88
CA TYR A 192 13.36 25.02 -7.65
C TYR A 192 14.14 25.05 -8.97
N ARG A 193 15.06 25.98 -9.10
CA ARG A 193 15.96 26.11 -10.25
C ARG A 193 17.20 25.22 -10.09
N GLY A 194 18.14 25.29 -11.03
CA GLY A 194 19.41 24.54 -10.96
C GLY A 194 19.38 23.14 -11.54
N TRP A 195 18.26 22.72 -12.16
CA TRP A 195 18.20 21.48 -12.92
C TRP A 195 18.62 21.70 -14.39
N THR A 196 19.30 20.72 -14.95
CA THR A 196 19.72 20.76 -16.36
C THR A 196 18.82 19.81 -17.16
N PRO A 197 18.14 20.30 -18.20
CA PRO A 197 17.32 19.43 -19.04
C PRO A 197 18.19 18.39 -19.76
N GLY A 198 17.67 17.20 -19.95
CA GLY A 198 18.32 16.12 -20.66
C GLY A 198 17.62 14.78 -20.45
N VAL A 199 17.43 14.02 -21.50
CA VAL A 199 16.73 12.73 -21.48
C VAL A 199 17.69 11.53 -21.53
N SER A 200 18.91 11.69 -21.03
CA SER A 200 19.95 10.67 -21.09
C SER A 200 19.60 9.43 -20.25
N ALA A 201 19.43 8.30 -20.91
CA ALA A 201 19.23 7.01 -20.24
C ALA A 201 20.42 6.62 -19.35
N ILE A 202 21.66 6.97 -19.73
CA ILE A 202 22.86 6.70 -18.94
C ILE A 202 22.81 7.47 -17.61
N ARG A 203 22.38 8.73 -17.63
CA ARG A 203 22.18 9.53 -16.41
C ARG A 203 21.08 8.90 -15.55
N ALA A 204 19.98 8.48 -16.15
CA ALA A 204 18.88 7.81 -15.45
C ALA A 204 19.35 6.53 -14.73
N VAL A 205 20.08 5.66 -15.43
CA VAL A 205 20.62 4.41 -14.84
C VAL A 205 21.62 4.69 -13.72
N ARG A 206 22.51 5.68 -13.90
CA ARG A 206 23.46 6.07 -12.87
C ARG A 206 22.77 6.56 -11.58
N ASN A 207 21.66 7.28 -11.71
CA ASN A 207 20.87 7.75 -10.57
C ASN A 207 20.20 6.63 -9.77
N LEU A 208 20.04 5.44 -10.36
CA LEU A 208 19.50 4.24 -9.67
C LEU A 208 20.55 3.52 -8.82
N GLN A 209 21.83 3.79 -9.05
CA GLN A 209 22.91 3.16 -8.29
C GLN A 209 22.83 3.57 -6.81
N GLY A 210 23.04 2.59 -5.93
CA GLY A 210 22.96 2.80 -4.47
C GLY A 210 21.53 2.70 -3.87
N GLN A 211 20.49 2.49 -4.69
CA GLN A 211 19.12 2.30 -4.20
C GLN A 211 18.63 0.85 -4.30
N ALA A 212 19.48 -0.09 -4.68
CA ALA A 212 19.10 -1.48 -4.90
C ALA A 212 18.55 -2.18 -3.64
N ALA A 213 19.13 -1.93 -2.47
CA ALA A 213 18.69 -2.55 -1.22
C ALA A 213 17.28 -2.10 -0.78
N PRO A 214 16.93 -0.79 -0.74
CA PRO A 214 15.56 -0.35 -0.51
C PRO A 214 14.55 -0.91 -1.52
N VAL A 215 14.95 -1.03 -2.79
CA VAL A 215 14.10 -1.61 -3.84
C VAL A 215 13.84 -3.09 -3.59
N ALA A 216 14.88 -3.87 -3.30
CA ALA A 216 14.74 -5.31 -3.04
C ALA A 216 13.81 -5.59 -1.86
N MET A 217 13.93 -4.83 -0.76
CA MET A 217 13.02 -4.94 0.39
C MET A 217 11.57 -4.62 0.00
N SER A 218 11.35 -3.52 -0.71
CA SER A 218 10.00 -3.11 -1.12
C SER A 218 9.41 -4.07 -2.15
N ALA A 219 10.21 -4.62 -3.06
CA ALA A 219 9.78 -5.60 -4.05
C ALA A 219 9.36 -6.91 -3.37
N THR A 220 10.14 -7.41 -2.42
CA THR A 220 9.80 -8.62 -1.66
C THR A 220 8.45 -8.46 -0.93
N SER A 221 8.25 -7.32 -0.25
CA SER A 221 6.99 -7.03 0.41
C SER A 221 5.83 -6.90 -0.59
N SER A 222 6.07 -6.31 -1.76
CA SER A 222 5.05 -6.14 -2.80
C SER A 222 4.64 -7.48 -3.43
N VAL A 223 5.56 -8.40 -3.63
CA VAL A 223 5.25 -9.77 -4.09
C VAL A 223 4.29 -10.43 -3.10
N TYR A 224 4.66 -10.46 -1.85
CA TYR A 224 3.85 -11.06 -0.80
C TYR A 224 2.42 -10.48 -0.71
N LEU A 225 2.27 -9.16 -0.90
CA LEU A 225 0.99 -8.48 -0.81
C LEU A 225 0.11 -8.63 -2.05
N ASN A 226 0.67 -8.86 -3.24
CA ASN A 226 -0.08 -8.83 -4.50
C ASN A 226 -0.20 -10.21 -5.18
N VAL A 227 0.69 -11.16 -4.89
CA VAL A 227 0.63 -12.52 -5.43
C VAL A 227 -0.66 -13.27 -5.07
N PRO A 228 -1.23 -13.14 -3.84
CA PRO A 228 -2.41 -13.90 -3.46
C PRO A 228 -3.58 -13.79 -4.43
N ILE A 229 -3.94 -12.57 -4.82
CA ILE A 229 -5.07 -12.35 -5.74
C ILE A 229 -4.77 -12.86 -7.15
N VAL A 230 -3.51 -12.79 -7.60
CA VAL A 230 -3.08 -13.33 -8.88
C VAL A 230 -3.17 -14.85 -8.88
N LEU A 231 -2.78 -15.51 -7.79
CA LEU A 231 -2.95 -16.96 -7.64
C LEU A 231 -4.43 -17.37 -7.72
N VAL A 232 -5.29 -16.63 -7.05
CA VAL A 232 -6.74 -16.89 -7.10
C VAL A 232 -7.28 -16.70 -8.53
N GLU A 233 -6.87 -15.65 -9.26
CA GLU A 233 -7.32 -15.46 -10.65
C GLU A 233 -6.84 -16.57 -11.57
N VAL A 234 -5.59 -16.99 -11.47
CA VAL A 234 -5.01 -18.02 -12.37
C VAL A 234 -5.67 -19.38 -12.17
N PHE A 235 -5.96 -19.79 -10.94
CA PHE A 235 -6.45 -21.14 -10.64
C PHE A 235 -7.95 -21.20 -10.35
N LEU A 236 -8.56 -20.12 -9.86
CA LEU A 236 -9.96 -20.06 -9.44
C LEU A 236 -10.59 -18.72 -9.83
N PRO A 237 -10.65 -18.37 -11.14
CA PRO A 237 -11.10 -17.05 -11.58
C PRO A 237 -12.51 -16.68 -11.13
N GLN A 238 -13.38 -17.66 -10.88
CA GLN A 238 -14.73 -17.45 -10.36
C GLN A 238 -14.75 -16.96 -8.91
N ALA A 239 -13.70 -17.19 -8.12
CA ALA A 239 -13.59 -16.75 -6.74
C ALA A 239 -12.91 -15.39 -6.58
N THR A 240 -12.27 -14.86 -7.64
CA THR A 240 -11.43 -13.66 -7.57
C THR A 240 -12.20 -12.44 -7.11
N ALA A 241 -13.43 -12.25 -7.58
CA ALA A 241 -14.23 -11.07 -7.22
C ALA A 241 -14.53 -11.01 -5.71
N ALA A 242 -14.96 -12.12 -5.12
CA ALA A 242 -15.24 -12.22 -3.69
C ALA A 242 -13.95 -12.12 -2.86
N TYR A 243 -12.87 -12.77 -3.31
CA TYR A 243 -11.55 -12.67 -2.66
C TYR A 243 -11.03 -11.23 -2.66
N ALA A 244 -11.10 -10.54 -3.80
CA ALA A 244 -10.70 -9.15 -3.96
C ALA A 244 -11.49 -8.20 -3.04
N LEU A 245 -12.79 -8.43 -2.90
CA LEU A 245 -13.65 -7.65 -2.01
C LEU A 245 -13.26 -7.88 -0.54
N ALA A 246 -13.07 -9.14 -0.13
CA ALA A 246 -12.63 -9.50 1.21
C ALA A 246 -11.27 -8.86 1.57
N GLU A 247 -10.30 -8.97 0.66
CA GLU A 247 -8.97 -8.36 0.84
C GLU A 247 -9.04 -6.83 0.88
N ARG A 248 -9.90 -6.21 0.07
CA ARG A 248 -10.08 -4.76 0.07
C ARG A 248 -10.58 -4.24 1.40
N ILE A 249 -11.52 -4.93 2.05
CA ILE A 249 -12.01 -4.59 3.39
C ILE A 249 -10.87 -4.69 4.42
N VAL A 250 -10.05 -5.75 4.36
CA VAL A 250 -8.85 -5.88 5.22
C VAL A 250 -7.92 -4.68 5.04
N ARG A 251 -7.58 -4.32 3.81
CA ARG A 251 -6.68 -3.19 3.51
C ARG A 251 -7.22 -1.85 4.01
N LEU A 252 -8.53 -1.62 3.89
CA LEU A 252 -9.17 -0.40 4.40
C LEU A 252 -9.12 -0.34 5.94
N SER A 253 -9.32 -1.47 6.62
CA SER A 253 -9.19 -1.58 8.08
C SER A 253 -7.77 -1.23 8.55
N LEU A 254 -6.75 -1.65 7.80
CA LEU A 254 -5.35 -1.29 8.10
C LEU A 254 -5.07 0.21 7.93
N TYR A 255 -5.69 0.89 6.97
CA TYR A 255 -5.56 2.35 6.84
C TYR A 255 -6.15 3.09 8.03
N ALA A 256 -7.29 2.63 8.55
CA ALA A 256 -7.94 3.24 9.71
C ALA A 256 -7.09 3.15 10.99
N THR A 257 -6.24 2.14 11.13
CA THR A 257 -5.40 1.94 12.32
C THR A 257 -4.03 2.60 12.26
N ARG A 258 -3.60 3.12 11.11
CA ARG A 258 -2.30 3.83 10.96
C ARG A 258 -2.04 4.93 11.99
N PRO A 259 -3.02 5.81 12.36
CA PRO A 259 -2.80 6.81 13.39
C PRO A 259 -2.41 6.23 14.74
N VAL A 260 -2.98 5.07 15.12
CA VAL A 260 -2.66 4.39 16.37
C VAL A 260 -1.20 3.92 16.39
N VAL A 261 -0.75 3.35 15.27
CA VAL A 261 0.66 2.94 15.10
C VAL A 261 1.59 4.15 15.22
N GLN A 262 1.27 5.27 14.57
CA GLN A 262 2.07 6.50 14.62
C GLN A 262 2.15 7.10 16.03
N VAL A 263 1.04 7.11 16.77
CA VAL A 263 1.02 7.57 18.17
C VAL A 263 1.89 6.66 19.03
N ALA A 264 1.78 5.34 18.88
CA ALA A 264 2.59 4.38 19.62
C ALA A 264 4.10 4.55 19.32
N GLN A 265 4.47 4.76 18.06
CA GLN A 265 5.87 5.04 17.64
C GLN A 265 6.45 6.28 18.31
N GLY A 266 5.64 7.32 18.51
CA GLY A 266 6.07 8.54 19.21
C GLY A 266 6.08 8.41 20.74
N TRP A 267 5.26 7.51 21.30
CA TRP A 267 5.09 7.39 22.75
C TRP A 267 6.02 6.37 23.42
N VAL A 268 6.35 5.28 22.74
CA VAL A 268 7.18 4.18 23.30
C VAL A 268 8.61 4.62 23.62
N PRO A 269 9.35 5.29 22.70
CA PRO A 269 10.73 5.68 22.94
C PRO A 269 10.87 6.54 24.21
N ASN A 270 11.87 6.21 25.03
CA ASN A 270 12.19 6.98 26.24
C ASN A 270 13.68 6.80 26.58
N PRO A 271 14.40 7.85 27.05
CA PRO A 271 15.79 7.77 27.47
C PRO A 271 16.01 6.77 28.62
N VAL A 272 15.02 6.62 29.49
CA VAL A 272 15.06 5.67 30.59
C VAL A 272 14.53 4.31 30.11
N GLU A 273 15.41 3.33 30.00
CA GLU A 273 15.11 2.01 29.41
C GLU A 273 13.96 1.30 30.12
N ARG A 274 13.91 1.38 31.46
CA ARG A 274 12.82 0.80 32.25
C ARG A 274 11.45 1.43 31.94
N VAL A 275 11.40 2.73 31.67
CA VAL A 275 10.16 3.43 31.26
C VAL A 275 9.76 2.98 29.85
N MET A 276 10.73 2.91 28.94
CA MET A 276 10.52 2.43 27.57
C MET A 276 9.98 1.00 27.57
N ALA A 277 10.57 0.09 28.37
CA ALA A 277 10.11 -1.28 28.48
C ALA A 277 8.66 -1.39 28.98
N ARG A 278 8.30 -0.61 30.02
CA ARG A 278 6.91 -0.56 30.53
C ARG A 278 5.92 -0.05 29.48
N ARG A 279 6.30 0.99 28.69
CA ARG A 279 5.48 1.51 27.60
C ARG A 279 5.34 0.47 26.48
N ALA A 280 6.44 -0.16 26.07
CA ALA A 280 6.43 -1.20 25.06
C ALA A 280 5.58 -2.42 25.49
N ALA A 281 5.65 -2.84 26.75
CA ALA A 281 4.81 -3.91 27.28
C ALA A 281 3.31 -3.55 27.19
N ARG A 282 2.93 -2.31 27.56
CA ARG A 282 1.54 -1.85 27.44
C ARG A 282 1.09 -1.80 25.96
N VAL A 283 1.95 -1.31 25.05
CA VAL A 283 1.65 -1.30 23.61
C VAL A 283 1.53 -2.70 23.05
N THR A 284 2.35 -3.65 23.50
CA THR A 284 2.25 -5.07 23.07
C THR A 284 0.91 -5.69 23.50
N VAL A 285 0.47 -5.45 24.74
CA VAL A 285 -0.87 -5.91 25.18
C VAL A 285 -1.96 -5.24 24.37
N LEU A 286 -1.88 -3.92 24.19
CA LEU A 286 -2.83 -3.16 23.37
C LEU A 286 -2.86 -3.65 21.92
N ALA A 287 -1.71 -4.01 21.34
CA ALA A 287 -1.58 -4.56 20.00
C ALA A 287 -2.36 -5.87 19.84
N VAL A 288 -2.25 -6.78 20.82
CA VAL A 288 -3.02 -8.03 20.83
C VAL A 288 -4.52 -7.74 20.96
N VAL A 289 -4.91 -6.84 21.88
CA VAL A 289 -6.33 -6.47 22.07
C VAL A 289 -6.92 -5.85 20.80
N ILE A 290 -6.23 -4.88 20.20
CA ILE A 290 -6.68 -4.24 18.94
C ILE A 290 -6.69 -5.27 17.80
N GLY A 291 -5.69 -6.15 17.72
CA GLY A 291 -5.64 -7.21 16.73
C GLY A 291 -6.83 -8.15 16.84
N VAL A 292 -7.05 -8.70 18.03
CA VAL A 292 -8.19 -9.62 18.29
C VAL A 292 -9.53 -8.91 18.05
N ALA A 293 -9.71 -7.70 18.56
CA ALA A 293 -10.94 -6.93 18.36
C ALA A 293 -11.19 -6.64 16.87
N GLY A 294 -10.17 -6.21 16.13
CA GLY A 294 -10.25 -5.95 14.70
C GLY A 294 -10.55 -7.22 13.89
N GLY A 295 -9.90 -8.34 14.23
CA GLY A 295 -10.19 -9.63 13.61
C GLY A 295 -11.61 -10.12 13.90
N LEU A 296 -12.07 -10.08 15.15
CA LEU A 296 -13.44 -10.43 15.50
C LEU A 296 -14.47 -9.53 14.80
N MET A 297 -14.22 -8.23 14.78
CA MET A 297 -15.08 -7.28 14.06
C MET A 297 -15.15 -7.63 12.57
N TYR A 298 -14.02 -7.98 11.95
CA TYR A 298 -14.01 -8.41 10.56
C TYR A 298 -14.76 -9.75 10.36
N ALA A 299 -14.55 -10.73 11.22
CA ALA A 299 -15.24 -12.02 11.12
C ALA A 299 -16.75 -11.87 11.20
N LEU A 300 -17.25 -10.97 12.06
CA LEU A 300 -18.68 -10.75 12.28
C LEU A 300 -19.29 -9.81 11.24
N ALA A 301 -18.61 -8.70 10.92
CA ALA A 301 -19.13 -7.65 10.06
C ALA A 301 -18.69 -7.77 8.60
N GLY A 302 -17.55 -8.42 8.32
CA GLY A 302 -16.97 -8.53 6.97
C GLY A 302 -17.91 -9.13 5.94
N PRO A 303 -18.57 -10.27 6.20
CA PRO A 303 -19.58 -10.83 5.29
C PRO A 303 -20.73 -9.85 5.00
N TRP A 304 -21.28 -9.24 6.03
CA TRP A 304 -22.36 -8.23 5.88
C TRP A 304 -21.88 -6.99 5.11
N ILE A 305 -20.69 -6.46 5.42
CA ILE A 305 -20.10 -5.35 4.66
C ILE A 305 -19.90 -5.74 3.20
N GLY A 306 -19.46 -6.97 2.94
CA GLY A 306 -19.32 -7.51 1.59
C GLY A 306 -20.63 -7.52 0.82
N ASP A 307 -21.69 -8.00 1.44
CA ASP A 307 -23.05 -8.02 0.87
C ASP A 307 -23.55 -6.61 0.57
N VAL A 308 -23.38 -5.66 1.51
CA VAL A 308 -23.77 -4.25 1.32
C VAL A 308 -22.98 -3.61 0.18
N LEU A 309 -21.65 -3.80 0.12
CA LEU A 309 -20.81 -3.20 -0.91
C LEU A 309 -21.03 -3.79 -2.30
N SER A 310 -21.45 -5.07 -2.38
CA SER A 310 -21.72 -5.74 -3.66
C SER A 310 -23.19 -5.72 -4.04
N GLY A 311 -24.08 -5.20 -3.18
CA GLY A 311 -25.52 -5.30 -3.39
C GLY A 311 -26.02 -6.76 -3.39
N GLY A 312 -25.34 -7.65 -2.67
CA GLY A 312 -25.65 -9.07 -2.56
C GLY A 312 -25.16 -9.95 -3.72
N THR A 313 -24.43 -9.38 -4.70
CA THR A 313 -23.90 -10.18 -5.84
C THR A 313 -22.68 -11.02 -5.47
N LEU A 314 -21.91 -10.59 -4.46
CA LEU A 314 -20.72 -11.30 -3.97
C LEU A 314 -20.89 -11.68 -2.51
N THR A 315 -20.72 -12.97 -2.21
CA THR A 315 -20.78 -13.48 -0.84
C THR A 315 -19.37 -13.76 -0.30
N ILE A 316 -19.02 -13.12 0.82
CA ILE A 316 -17.83 -13.46 1.59
C ILE A 316 -18.24 -14.58 2.57
N THR A 317 -17.95 -15.83 2.21
CA THR A 317 -18.28 -16.97 3.06
C THR A 317 -17.49 -16.95 4.37
N LEU A 318 -17.99 -17.59 5.42
CA LEU A 318 -17.25 -17.73 6.68
C LEU A 318 -15.90 -18.45 6.48
N ALA A 319 -15.83 -19.40 5.54
CA ALA A 319 -14.59 -20.08 5.19
C ALA A 319 -13.50 -19.12 4.69
N LEU A 320 -13.87 -18.02 4.02
CA LEU A 320 -12.96 -16.95 3.59
C LEU A 320 -12.79 -15.88 4.68
N ALA A 321 -13.86 -15.52 5.38
CA ALA A 321 -13.85 -14.46 6.38
C ALA A 321 -12.97 -14.79 7.59
N VAL A 322 -12.97 -16.03 8.07
CA VAL A 322 -12.19 -16.45 9.25
C VAL A 322 -10.68 -16.30 9.02
N PRO A 323 -10.04 -16.86 7.99
CA PRO A 323 -8.62 -16.65 7.77
C PRO A 323 -8.28 -15.20 7.48
N MET A 324 -9.13 -14.43 6.78
CA MET A 324 -8.93 -12.98 6.58
C MET A 324 -8.98 -12.21 7.91
N ALA A 325 -9.86 -12.59 8.82
CA ALA A 325 -9.94 -12.02 10.18
C ALA A 325 -8.68 -12.29 11.00
N ILE A 326 -8.17 -13.53 10.96
CA ILE A 326 -6.93 -13.91 11.63
C ILE A 326 -5.73 -13.16 11.01
N ASN A 327 -5.70 -13.07 9.69
CA ASN A 327 -4.69 -12.28 8.98
C ASN A 327 -4.70 -10.80 9.41
N LEU A 328 -5.87 -10.18 9.46
CA LEU A 328 -6.04 -8.80 9.93
C LEU A 328 -5.57 -8.64 11.38
N ALA A 329 -5.98 -9.55 12.27
CA ALA A 329 -5.58 -9.53 13.66
C ALA A 329 -4.05 -9.60 13.83
N ALA A 330 -3.41 -10.51 13.11
CA ALA A 330 -1.96 -10.69 13.14
C ALA A 330 -1.22 -9.46 12.57
N ILE A 331 -1.68 -8.89 11.45
CA ILE A 331 -1.08 -7.66 10.88
C ILE A 331 -1.20 -6.48 11.86
N LEU A 332 -2.36 -6.25 12.46
CA LEU A 332 -2.56 -5.16 13.41
C LEU A 332 -1.63 -5.29 14.63
N ALA A 333 -1.51 -6.51 15.16
CA ALA A 333 -0.63 -6.78 16.27
C ALA A 333 0.84 -6.66 15.87
N SER A 334 1.26 -7.20 14.73
CA SER A 334 2.64 -7.14 14.24
C SER A 334 3.10 -5.73 13.88
N GLN A 335 2.22 -4.89 13.32
CA GLN A 335 2.54 -3.49 13.03
C GLN A 335 2.83 -2.69 14.30
N LEU A 336 2.01 -2.82 15.33
CA LEU A 336 2.23 -2.13 16.61
C LEU A 336 3.48 -2.64 17.33
N THR A 337 3.66 -3.96 17.43
CA THR A 337 4.86 -4.54 18.06
C THR A 337 6.12 -4.26 17.28
N GLY A 338 6.08 -4.37 15.95
CA GLY A 338 7.21 -4.13 15.07
C GLY A 338 7.62 -2.66 15.04
N PHE A 339 6.73 -1.80 14.54
CA PHE A 339 7.08 -0.41 14.30
C PHE A 339 7.15 0.46 15.56
N ALA A 340 6.45 0.15 16.65
CA ALA A 340 6.52 0.95 17.86
C ALA A 340 7.46 0.37 18.91
N CYS A 341 7.53 -0.96 19.07
CA CYS A 341 8.30 -1.56 20.14
C CYS A 341 9.69 -1.99 19.68
N LEU A 342 9.80 -2.83 18.61
CA LEU A 342 11.11 -3.31 18.16
C LEU A 342 12.03 -2.17 17.70
N THR A 343 11.50 -1.20 16.95
CA THR A 343 12.30 -0.04 16.51
C THR A 343 12.76 0.83 17.67
N ALA A 344 11.93 0.98 18.74
CA ALA A 344 12.34 1.73 19.93
C ALA A 344 13.54 1.10 20.64
N PHE A 345 13.68 -0.23 20.59
CA PHE A 345 14.82 -0.97 21.12
C PHE A 345 15.98 -1.15 20.11
N GLY A 346 15.91 -0.54 18.91
CA GLY A 346 16.92 -0.69 17.86
C GLY A 346 16.98 -2.11 17.26
N MET A 347 15.89 -2.87 17.36
CA MET A 347 15.80 -4.25 16.87
C MET A 347 15.29 -4.33 15.41
N ASP A 348 15.72 -3.41 14.55
CA ASP A 348 15.27 -3.31 13.16
C ASP A 348 15.58 -4.58 12.34
N ARG A 349 16.68 -5.27 12.68
CA ARG A 349 17.02 -6.56 12.06
C ARG A 349 15.98 -7.65 12.36
N VAL A 350 15.39 -7.65 13.56
CA VAL A 350 14.32 -8.58 13.92
C VAL A 350 13.05 -8.28 13.14
N LEU A 351 12.72 -6.99 12.98
CA LEU A 351 11.60 -6.55 12.17
C LEU A 351 11.77 -7.02 10.71
N ALA A 352 12.93 -6.80 10.12
CA ALA A 352 13.22 -7.22 8.75
C ALA A 352 13.20 -8.76 8.60
N SER A 353 13.85 -9.50 9.51
CA SER A 353 13.90 -10.96 9.43
C SER A 353 12.52 -11.61 9.66
N SER A 354 11.70 -11.07 10.55
CA SER A 354 10.33 -11.57 10.75
C SER A 354 9.48 -11.42 9.48
N THR A 355 9.60 -10.28 8.79
CA THR A 355 8.90 -10.04 7.52
C THR A 355 9.36 -11.02 6.42
N ILE A 356 10.67 -11.31 6.35
CA ILE A 356 11.21 -12.29 5.40
C ILE A 356 10.67 -13.69 5.70
N VAL A 357 10.66 -14.10 6.98
CA VAL A 357 10.10 -15.39 7.40
C VAL A 357 8.62 -15.49 6.99
N GLY A 358 7.82 -14.45 7.27
CA GLY A 358 6.42 -14.40 6.85
C GLY A 358 6.26 -14.53 5.33
N ALA A 359 7.06 -13.79 4.55
CA ALA A 359 7.00 -13.86 3.10
C ALA A 359 7.32 -15.27 2.55
N ILE A 360 8.34 -15.95 3.11
CA ILE A 360 8.69 -17.31 2.73
C ILE A 360 7.56 -18.28 3.10
N VAL A 361 7.10 -18.25 4.35
CA VAL A 361 6.02 -19.13 4.84
C VAL A 361 4.76 -18.94 4.01
N GLY A 362 4.35 -17.70 3.78
CA GLY A 362 3.17 -17.38 2.97
C GLY A 362 3.29 -17.90 1.55
N THR A 363 4.40 -17.61 0.86
CA THR A 363 4.61 -18.07 -0.52
C THR A 363 4.61 -19.59 -0.63
N VAL A 364 5.22 -20.29 0.32
CA VAL A 364 5.28 -21.76 0.33
C VAL A 364 3.90 -22.37 0.63
N LEU A 365 3.11 -21.78 1.53
CA LEU A 365 1.84 -22.35 1.95
C LEU A 365 0.65 -21.98 1.05
N MET A 366 0.66 -20.80 0.41
CA MET A 366 -0.49 -20.34 -0.39
C MET A 366 -0.87 -21.32 -1.51
N THR A 367 0.11 -21.81 -2.26
CA THR A 367 -0.17 -22.69 -3.41
C THR A 367 -0.72 -24.05 -2.99
N PRO A 368 -0.11 -24.83 -2.06
CA PRO A 368 -0.71 -26.06 -1.58
C PRO A 368 -2.10 -25.89 -0.96
N LEU A 369 -2.27 -24.86 -0.13
CA LEU A 369 -3.55 -24.58 0.50
C LEU A 369 -4.62 -24.12 -0.50
N LEU A 370 -4.25 -23.46 -1.59
CA LEU A 370 -5.15 -23.14 -2.69
C LEU A 370 -5.75 -24.41 -3.31
N PHE A 371 -4.94 -25.42 -3.56
CA PHE A 371 -5.42 -26.69 -4.13
C PHE A 371 -6.24 -27.53 -3.14
N LEU A 372 -5.99 -27.39 -1.84
CA LEU A 372 -6.72 -28.13 -0.81
C LEU A 372 -8.05 -27.48 -0.40
N LEU A 373 -8.07 -26.16 -0.28
CA LEU A 373 -9.17 -25.38 0.33
C LEU A 373 -9.77 -24.33 -0.61
N GLY A 374 -9.26 -24.20 -1.84
CA GLY A 374 -9.67 -23.15 -2.76
C GLY A 374 -9.16 -21.76 -2.34
N ALA A 375 -9.90 -20.71 -2.68
CA ALA A 375 -9.55 -19.32 -2.34
C ALA A 375 -9.38 -19.07 -0.82
N PRO A 376 -10.17 -19.69 0.09
CA PRO A 376 -9.87 -19.65 1.52
C PRO A 376 -8.48 -20.18 1.89
N GLY A 377 -7.94 -21.14 1.14
CA GLY A 377 -6.59 -21.67 1.37
C GLY A 377 -5.50 -20.62 1.19
N VAL A 378 -5.62 -19.74 0.20
CA VAL A 378 -4.70 -18.60 0.02
C VAL A 378 -4.77 -17.65 1.23
N ALA A 379 -5.98 -17.37 1.72
CA ALA A 379 -6.18 -16.55 2.91
C ALA A 379 -5.58 -17.19 4.18
N TRP A 380 -5.68 -18.52 4.32
CA TRP A 380 -4.99 -19.26 5.39
C TRP A 380 -3.46 -19.17 5.27
N GLY A 381 -2.91 -19.26 4.05
CA GLY A 381 -1.49 -19.06 3.81
C GLY A 381 -1.00 -17.69 4.31
N LEU A 382 -1.77 -16.63 4.03
CA LEU A 382 -1.50 -15.28 4.54
C LEU A 382 -1.63 -15.22 6.07
N ALA A 383 -2.69 -15.78 6.65
CA ALA A 383 -2.92 -15.76 8.09
C ALA A 383 -1.78 -16.45 8.86
N VAL A 384 -1.34 -17.63 8.40
CA VAL A 384 -0.22 -18.35 9.01
C VAL A 384 1.08 -17.56 8.87
N ALA A 385 1.33 -16.95 7.70
CA ALA A 385 2.49 -16.11 7.49
C ALA A 385 2.57 -14.95 8.47
N GLU A 386 1.48 -14.20 8.63
CA GLU A 386 1.43 -13.05 9.55
C GLU A 386 1.48 -13.47 11.02
N LEU A 387 0.90 -14.60 11.36
CA LEU A 387 1.08 -15.19 12.70
C LEU A 387 2.55 -15.55 12.96
N CYS A 388 3.26 -16.11 11.98
CA CYS A 388 4.70 -16.38 12.10
C CYS A 388 5.49 -15.07 12.29
N VAL A 389 5.16 -14.00 11.55
CA VAL A 389 5.77 -12.67 11.74
C VAL A 389 5.58 -12.22 13.20
N LEU A 390 4.35 -12.24 13.69
CA LEU A 390 4.02 -11.83 15.06
C LEU A 390 4.74 -12.68 16.11
N VAL A 391 4.76 -14.00 15.95
CA VAL A 391 5.43 -14.92 16.87
C VAL A 391 6.92 -14.63 16.94
N VAL A 392 7.61 -14.48 15.79
CA VAL A 392 9.03 -14.14 15.73
C VAL A 392 9.31 -12.81 16.42
N GLN A 393 8.48 -11.80 16.21
CA GLN A 393 8.60 -10.51 16.87
C GLN A 393 8.44 -10.63 18.38
N LEU A 394 7.41 -11.34 18.88
CA LEU A 394 7.15 -11.52 20.30
C LEU A 394 8.23 -12.36 20.98
N MET A 395 8.73 -13.43 20.35
CA MET A 395 9.82 -14.25 20.87
C MET A 395 11.10 -13.45 21.13
N ARG A 396 11.35 -12.41 20.37
CA ARG A 396 12.52 -11.53 20.53
C ARG A 396 12.24 -10.35 21.46
N LEU A 397 11.03 -9.82 21.44
CA LEU A 397 10.65 -8.65 22.25
C LEU A 397 10.44 -9.00 23.73
N ILE A 398 9.72 -10.10 24.06
CA ILE A 398 9.36 -10.44 25.45
C ILE A 398 10.58 -10.61 26.35
N PRO A 399 11.65 -11.36 25.98
CA PRO A 399 12.85 -11.45 26.80
C PRO A 399 13.49 -10.08 27.05
N ARG A 400 13.51 -9.20 26.03
CA ARG A 400 14.06 -7.86 26.14
C ARG A 400 13.26 -6.98 27.11
N LEU A 401 11.94 -7.10 27.10
CA LEU A 401 11.07 -6.39 28.04
C LEU A 401 11.32 -6.84 29.49
N ARG A 402 11.53 -8.15 29.71
CA ARG A 402 11.82 -8.71 31.03
C ARG A 402 13.17 -8.24 31.58
N SER A 403 14.23 -8.29 30.75
CA SER A 403 15.56 -7.83 31.14
C SER A 403 15.64 -6.35 31.46
N ALA A 404 14.85 -5.50 30.76
CA ALA A 404 14.82 -4.05 30.96
C ALA A 404 13.86 -3.63 32.10
N ALA A 405 13.04 -4.52 32.62
CA ALA A 405 12.12 -4.25 33.74
C ALA A 405 12.71 -4.59 35.11
N GLY A 406 13.64 -5.58 35.16
CA GLY A 406 14.44 -5.92 36.36
C GLY A 406 15.58 -4.95 36.54
#